data_9cd5dcdf833f552b5725fa8c2e063617
#
_entry.id   9cd5dcdf833f552b5725fa8c2e063617
#
_cell.length_a   1.000
_cell.length_b   1.000
_cell.length_c   1.000
_cell.angle_alpha   90.00
_cell.angle_beta   90.00
_cell.angle_gamma   90.00
#
_symmetry.space_group_name_H-M   'P 1'
#
loop_
_entity.id
_entity.type
_entity.pdbx_description
1 polymer ?
#
loop_
_entity_poly.entity_id
_entity_poly.type
_entity_poly.pdbx_seq_one_letter_code
_entity_poly.pdbx_strand_id
1 'polypeptide(L)'
;MDIARTDKKTISEMVLYLSATLGVMLNPREFPGKSKLPYYMHDHYQFMEISLFGQACIAMVEIQNGQGEPAKVRKHVDLLRKTFNQPIIFVTAALSAYDRKRLIENRVQFIVPGNQMFIPELGMDLREHFKARIDKIEIMGPATQAMLIRQLCTPWANSLQTDDYTIGRGYGALGLAFDYSRMTISRSVKELESLGLISLVNSLLNRIDSHPVQDVSIKMSSAELWKKARRHMKSPIKKIVWLDKVPEPQPQALLVAGESALALLASETMLADPKIPVYAMGLERYKDLINSKRVREVPKNEAACEIQLWLYEPMEIWKWSPCVDVFSLIMSFAHEDDPRIQMCISEIEGQIA
;
A
#
# COMPACT_ATOMS: atom_id res chain seq x y z
N MET A 1 33.39 -1.07 -5.50
CA MET A 1 33.52 -0.23 -4.27
C MET A 1 32.29 -0.32 -3.35
N ASP A 2 31.27 -1.18 -3.67
CA ASP A 2 30.01 -1.29 -2.91
C ASP A 2 29.94 -2.44 -1.88
N ILE A 3 30.81 -3.44 -1.97
CA ILE A 3 30.78 -4.63 -1.09
C ILE A 3 31.03 -4.25 0.36
N ALA A 4 32.04 -3.43 0.65
CA ALA A 4 32.36 -2.99 2.03
C ALA A 4 31.28 -2.10 2.70
N ARG A 5 30.31 -1.56 1.96
CA ARG A 5 29.19 -0.78 2.49
C ARG A 5 28.03 -1.68 2.95
N THR A 6 27.80 -2.78 2.26
CA THR A 6 26.69 -3.71 2.56
C THR A 6 26.96 -4.47 3.85
N ASP A 7 28.20 -4.89 4.10
CA ASP A 7 28.60 -5.65 5.28
C ASP A 7 28.44 -4.84 6.57
N LYS A 8 28.89 -3.59 6.56
CA LYS A 8 28.73 -2.68 7.69
C LYS A 8 27.28 -2.40 8.02
N LYS A 9 26.40 -2.38 7.01
CA LYS A 9 24.99 -2.14 7.17
C LYS A 9 24.31 -3.31 7.91
N THR A 10 24.51 -4.56 7.45
CA THR A 10 23.91 -5.76 8.07
C THR A 10 24.38 -5.95 9.52
N ILE A 11 25.66 -5.67 9.81
CA ILE A 11 26.18 -5.71 11.18
C ILE A 11 25.52 -4.64 12.05
N SER A 12 25.37 -3.41 11.56
CA SER A 12 24.73 -2.32 12.30
C SER A 12 23.24 -2.63 12.56
N GLU A 13 22.54 -3.16 11.56
CA GLU A 13 21.15 -3.59 11.68
C GLU A 13 20.99 -4.73 12.69
N MET A 14 21.90 -5.70 12.70
CA MET A 14 21.95 -6.77 13.71
C MET A 14 22.12 -6.21 15.12
N VAL A 15 23.05 -5.28 15.32
CA VAL A 15 23.30 -4.66 16.63
C VAL A 15 22.06 -3.91 17.10
N LEU A 16 21.46 -3.09 16.25
CA LEU A 16 20.24 -2.34 16.58
C LEU A 16 19.08 -3.28 16.91
N TYR A 17 18.90 -4.33 16.12
CA TYR A 17 17.83 -5.31 16.31
C TYR A 17 17.99 -6.06 17.64
N LEU A 18 19.18 -6.56 17.94
CA LEU A 18 19.44 -7.29 19.19
C LEU A 18 19.36 -6.35 20.41
N SER A 19 19.81 -5.10 20.31
CA SER A 19 19.64 -4.11 21.37
C SER A 19 18.18 -3.80 21.64
N ALA A 20 17.40 -3.57 20.59
CA ALA A 20 15.98 -3.24 20.71
C ALA A 20 15.12 -4.41 21.23
N THR A 21 15.45 -5.64 20.82
CA THR A 21 14.64 -6.83 21.11
C THR A 21 15.03 -7.51 22.42
N LEU A 22 16.33 -7.56 22.72
CA LEU A 22 16.88 -8.28 23.89
C LEU A 22 17.36 -7.35 25.01
N GLY A 23 17.42 -6.04 24.78
CA GLY A 23 17.96 -5.08 25.73
C GLY A 23 19.47 -5.22 25.99
N VAL A 24 20.21 -5.89 25.09
CA VAL A 24 21.65 -6.13 25.26
C VAL A 24 22.48 -5.12 24.49
N MET A 25 23.50 -4.57 25.13
CA MET A 25 24.48 -3.72 24.46
C MET A 25 25.54 -4.59 23.80
N LEU A 26 25.60 -4.56 22.48
CA LEU A 26 26.53 -5.36 21.68
C LEU A 26 27.68 -4.48 21.18
N ASN A 27 28.88 -5.03 21.28
CA ASN A 27 30.09 -4.44 20.69
C ASN A 27 30.79 -5.53 19.83
N PRO A 28 30.32 -5.73 18.58
CA PRO A 28 30.89 -6.76 17.70
C PRO A 28 32.38 -6.47 17.45
N ARG A 29 33.20 -7.49 17.57
CA ARG A 29 34.60 -7.43 17.22
C ARG A 29 34.91 -8.42 16.12
N GLU A 30 35.93 -8.14 15.33
CA GLU A 30 36.36 -9.10 14.31
C GLU A 30 36.78 -10.41 15.01
N PHE A 31 36.31 -11.56 14.50
CA PHE A 31 36.59 -12.84 15.13
C PHE A 31 38.08 -13.22 14.95
N PRO A 32 38.83 -13.40 16.04
CA PRO A 32 40.27 -13.67 15.97
C PRO A 32 40.61 -14.98 15.26
N GLY A 33 39.71 -15.97 15.36
CA GLY A 33 39.90 -17.31 14.79
C GLY A 33 39.70 -17.40 13.28
N LYS A 34 39.38 -16.29 12.60
CA LYS A 34 39.14 -16.28 11.14
C LYS A 34 40.28 -16.86 10.33
N SER A 35 41.53 -16.71 10.75
CA SER A 35 42.72 -17.23 10.05
C SER A 35 42.77 -18.77 9.97
N LYS A 36 42.01 -19.47 10.80
CA LYS A 36 41.90 -20.93 10.77
C LYS A 36 40.83 -21.43 9.79
N LEU A 37 40.11 -20.52 9.16
CA LEU A 37 39.02 -20.86 8.23
C LEU A 37 39.53 -20.92 6.79
N PRO A 38 38.96 -21.78 5.94
CA PRO A 38 39.26 -21.83 4.52
C PRO A 38 39.02 -20.49 3.83
N TYR A 39 39.88 -20.11 2.91
CA TYR A 39 39.86 -18.80 2.25
C TYR A 39 38.51 -18.49 1.56
N TYR A 40 37.87 -19.48 0.91
CA TYR A 40 36.60 -19.30 0.23
C TYR A 40 35.45 -18.83 1.16
N MET A 41 35.56 -19.09 2.48
CA MET A 41 34.54 -18.62 3.42
C MET A 41 34.61 -17.11 3.64
N HIS A 42 35.77 -16.50 3.45
CA HIS A 42 35.95 -15.05 3.59
C HIS A 42 35.33 -14.27 2.41
N ASP A 43 35.13 -14.93 1.27
CA ASP A 43 34.47 -14.33 0.11
C ASP A 43 32.94 -14.25 0.31
N HIS A 44 32.41 -15.12 1.19
CA HIS A 44 30.96 -15.22 1.42
C HIS A 44 30.50 -14.65 2.75
N TYR A 45 31.38 -14.63 3.76
CA TYR A 45 31.01 -14.27 5.12
C TYR A 45 32.05 -13.39 5.82
N GLN A 46 31.54 -12.42 6.58
CA GLN A 46 32.32 -11.73 7.58
C GLN A 46 32.09 -12.39 8.94
N PHE A 47 33.16 -12.66 9.67
CA PHE A 47 33.09 -13.33 10.99
C PHE A 47 33.28 -12.31 12.11
N MET A 48 32.29 -12.21 12.99
CA MET A 48 32.32 -11.31 14.12
C MET A 48 32.14 -12.10 15.42
N GLU A 49 32.86 -11.73 16.46
CA GLU A 49 32.61 -12.18 17.81
C GLU A 49 31.59 -11.24 18.47
N ILE A 50 30.54 -11.82 19.03
CA ILE A 50 29.51 -11.12 19.80
C ILE A 50 29.26 -11.81 21.13
N SER A 51 28.84 -11.06 22.14
CA SER A 51 28.46 -11.64 23.43
C SER A 51 26.96 -11.49 23.64
N LEU A 52 26.26 -12.59 23.81
CA LEU A 52 24.84 -12.66 24.13
C LEU A 52 24.66 -13.25 25.52
N PHE A 53 24.12 -12.47 26.47
CA PHE A 53 23.89 -12.90 27.86
C PHE A 53 25.15 -13.50 28.55
N GLY A 54 26.31 -12.93 28.23
CA GLY A 54 27.60 -13.41 28.79
C GLY A 54 28.23 -14.57 28.03
N GLN A 55 27.55 -15.13 27.02
CA GLN A 55 28.10 -16.20 26.20
C GLN A 55 28.71 -15.61 24.92
N ALA A 56 29.97 -15.95 24.65
CA ALA A 56 30.62 -15.57 23.40
C ALA A 56 30.11 -16.44 22.25
N CYS A 57 29.68 -15.80 21.17
CA CYS A 57 29.14 -16.42 19.96
C CYS A 57 29.91 -15.93 18.72
N ILE A 58 29.93 -16.73 17.67
CA ILE A 58 30.48 -16.35 16.35
C ILE A 58 29.31 -16.00 15.44
N ALA A 59 29.20 -14.71 15.05
CA ALA A 59 28.27 -14.29 14.02
C ALA A 59 28.93 -14.44 12.64
N MET A 60 28.36 -15.32 11.82
CA MET A 60 28.71 -15.54 10.43
C MET A 60 27.81 -14.68 9.55
N VAL A 61 28.25 -13.46 9.22
CA VAL A 61 27.50 -12.45 8.51
C VAL A 61 27.65 -12.60 7.00
N GLU A 62 26.56 -12.76 6.28
CA GLU A 62 26.56 -12.90 4.82
C GLU A 62 26.93 -11.58 4.14
N ILE A 63 27.91 -11.62 3.22
CA ILE A 63 28.40 -10.44 2.50
C ILE A 63 27.47 -10.07 1.33
N GLN A 64 26.96 -11.06 0.59
CA GLN A 64 26.08 -10.86 -0.56
C GLN A 64 24.68 -11.38 -0.23
N ASN A 65 23.72 -10.46 -0.20
CA ASN A 65 22.34 -10.78 0.18
C ASN A 65 21.70 -11.86 -0.72
N GLY A 66 21.22 -12.93 -0.09
CA GLY A 66 20.31 -13.89 -0.73
C GLY A 66 20.94 -14.99 -1.55
N GLN A 67 22.26 -15.22 -1.48
CA GLN A 67 22.93 -16.34 -2.16
C GLN A 67 23.16 -17.58 -1.25
N GLY A 68 22.81 -17.47 0.03
CA GLY A 68 23.01 -18.55 0.99
C GLY A 68 21.99 -19.68 0.85
N GLU A 69 22.22 -20.63 -0.08
CA GLU A 69 21.46 -21.88 -0.07
C GLU A 69 21.55 -22.55 1.29
N PRO A 70 20.43 -22.93 1.94
CA PRO A 70 20.43 -23.52 3.29
C PRO A 70 21.37 -24.73 3.45
N ALA A 71 21.53 -25.51 2.39
CA ALA A 71 22.44 -26.67 2.39
C ALA A 71 23.93 -26.24 2.46
N LYS A 72 24.32 -25.15 1.80
CA LYS A 72 25.66 -24.58 1.90
C LYS A 72 25.92 -23.97 3.25
N VAL A 73 24.96 -23.15 3.74
CA VAL A 73 25.03 -22.52 5.07
C VAL A 73 25.23 -23.58 6.15
N ARG A 74 24.43 -24.67 6.11
CA ARG A 74 24.59 -25.80 7.03
C ARG A 74 26.00 -26.38 7.01
N LYS A 75 26.54 -26.72 5.82
CA LYS A 75 27.89 -27.29 5.69
C LYS A 75 28.95 -26.35 6.28
N HIS A 76 28.81 -25.04 6.06
CA HIS A 76 29.75 -24.06 6.60
C HIS A 76 29.62 -23.94 8.13
N VAL A 77 28.42 -23.93 8.67
CA VAL A 77 28.17 -23.94 10.11
C VAL A 77 28.73 -25.24 10.77
N ASP A 78 28.51 -26.39 10.14
CA ASP A 78 29.06 -27.68 10.63
C ASP A 78 30.60 -27.70 10.63
N LEU A 79 31.23 -27.05 9.63
CA LEU A 79 32.68 -26.87 9.60
C LEU A 79 33.18 -26.00 10.76
N LEU A 80 32.52 -24.88 11.00
CA LEU A 80 32.83 -23.98 12.13
C LEU A 80 32.65 -24.67 13.48
N ARG A 81 31.59 -25.46 13.68
CA ARG A 81 31.32 -26.24 14.89
C ARG A 81 32.40 -27.30 15.20
N LYS A 82 33.03 -27.82 14.15
CA LYS A 82 34.17 -28.78 14.32
C LYS A 82 35.44 -28.07 14.77
N THR A 83 35.57 -26.77 14.46
CA THR A 83 36.82 -26.03 14.73
C THR A 83 36.72 -25.20 16.00
N PHE A 84 35.50 -24.74 16.35
CA PHE A 84 35.26 -23.84 17.48
C PHE A 84 34.10 -24.34 18.35
N ASN A 85 34.22 -24.17 19.66
CA ASN A 85 33.21 -24.56 20.64
C ASN A 85 32.11 -23.53 20.90
N GLN A 86 32.25 -22.35 20.31
CA GLN A 86 31.27 -21.24 20.47
C GLN A 86 30.04 -21.50 19.61
N PRO A 87 28.84 -21.07 20.05
CA PRO A 87 27.64 -21.06 19.21
C PRO A 87 27.88 -20.27 17.93
N ILE A 88 27.47 -20.85 16.79
CA ILE A 88 27.58 -20.21 15.47
C ILE A 88 26.21 -19.68 15.07
N ILE A 89 26.12 -18.41 14.76
CA ILE A 89 24.89 -17.73 14.38
C ILE A 89 25.03 -17.19 12.96
N PHE A 90 24.23 -17.68 12.02
CA PHE A 90 24.17 -17.15 10.66
C PHE A 90 23.38 -15.85 10.65
N VAL A 91 23.93 -14.80 10.06
CA VAL A 91 23.29 -13.47 9.97
C VAL A 91 23.13 -13.10 8.51
N THR A 92 21.91 -12.80 8.09
CA THR A 92 21.58 -12.39 6.71
C THR A 92 20.49 -11.33 6.72
N ALA A 93 20.47 -10.48 5.70
CA ALA A 93 19.48 -9.41 5.58
C ALA A 93 18.06 -9.92 5.26
N ALA A 94 17.93 -11.07 4.60
CA ALA A 94 16.62 -11.64 4.25
C ALA A 94 16.69 -13.17 4.10
N LEU A 95 15.59 -13.84 4.42
CA LEU A 95 15.38 -15.27 4.17
C LEU A 95 13.99 -15.51 3.60
N SER A 96 13.87 -16.38 2.60
CA SER A 96 12.58 -16.86 2.15
C SER A 96 11.92 -17.75 3.22
N ALA A 97 10.58 -17.92 3.17
CA ALA A 97 9.88 -18.82 4.08
C ALA A 97 10.38 -20.27 3.95
N TYR A 98 10.76 -20.69 2.75
CA TYR A 98 11.32 -22.00 2.47
C TYR A 98 12.72 -22.17 3.10
N ASP A 99 13.64 -21.21 2.88
CA ASP A 99 15.00 -21.27 3.40
C ASP A 99 15.01 -21.26 4.93
N ARG A 100 14.15 -20.43 5.53
CA ARG A 100 13.94 -20.34 6.97
C ARG A 100 13.53 -21.69 7.57
N LYS A 101 12.52 -22.34 6.96
CA LYS A 101 12.08 -23.69 7.37
C LYS A 101 13.23 -24.69 7.32
N ARG A 102 14.01 -24.68 6.25
CA ARG A 102 15.17 -25.57 6.05
C ARG A 102 16.28 -25.32 7.07
N LEU A 103 16.58 -24.07 7.41
CA LEU A 103 17.57 -23.76 8.43
C LEU A 103 17.12 -24.23 9.81
N ILE A 104 15.83 -24.07 10.17
CA ILE A 104 15.25 -24.56 11.44
C ILE A 104 15.31 -26.11 11.50
N GLU A 105 14.88 -26.80 10.43
CA GLU A 105 14.95 -28.26 10.34
C GLU A 105 16.39 -28.79 10.52
N ASN A 106 17.36 -28.04 10.01
CA ASN A 106 18.78 -28.37 10.12
C ASN A 106 19.44 -27.86 11.41
N ARG A 107 18.67 -27.27 12.35
CA ARG A 107 19.16 -26.69 13.61
C ARG A 107 20.30 -25.67 13.41
N VAL A 108 20.24 -24.91 12.32
CA VAL A 108 21.12 -23.78 12.07
C VAL A 108 20.54 -22.57 12.79
N GLN A 109 21.31 -21.98 13.68
CA GLN A 109 20.94 -20.74 14.35
C GLN A 109 21.09 -19.58 13.38
N PHE A 110 20.12 -18.64 13.39
CA PHE A 110 20.18 -17.50 12.50
C PHE A 110 19.52 -16.26 13.08
N ILE A 111 19.94 -15.09 12.56
CA ILE A 111 19.33 -13.77 12.78
C ILE A 111 19.04 -13.14 11.43
N VAL A 112 17.79 -12.68 11.25
CA VAL A 112 17.38 -11.77 10.19
C VAL A 112 16.98 -10.47 10.87
N PRO A 113 17.82 -9.43 10.87
CA PRO A 113 17.55 -8.18 11.59
C PRO A 113 16.19 -7.58 11.24
N GLY A 114 15.43 -7.16 12.25
CA GLY A 114 14.09 -6.61 12.09
C GLY A 114 13.02 -7.60 11.64
N ASN A 115 13.28 -8.91 11.67
CA ASN A 115 12.31 -9.92 11.24
C ASN A 115 12.24 -11.13 12.19
N GLN A 116 13.32 -11.87 12.35
CA GLN A 116 13.34 -13.10 13.13
C GLN A 116 14.74 -13.42 13.66
N MET A 117 14.80 -13.99 14.87
CA MET A 117 15.96 -14.73 15.34
C MET A 117 15.55 -16.12 15.79
N PHE A 118 16.41 -17.10 15.54
CA PHE A 118 16.28 -18.48 15.99
C PHE A 118 17.63 -18.93 16.57
N ILE A 119 17.72 -18.92 17.89
CA ILE A 119 18.95 -19.26 18.63
C ILE A 119 18.59 -20.23 19.76
N PRO A 120 18.25 -21.49 19.43
CA PRO A 120 17.77 -22.46 20.40
C PRO A 120 18.82 -22.83 21.46
N GLU A 121 20.11 -22.74 21.17
CA GLU A 121 21.18 -22.97 22.15
C GLU A 121 21.16 -21.95 23.28
N LEU A 122 20.59 -20.77 23.06
CA LEU A 122 20.38 -19.74 24.08
C LEU A 122 18.91 -19.66 24.54
N GLY A 123 18.08 -20.64 24.17
CA GLY A 123 16.66 -20.68 24.53
C GLY A 123 15.79 -19.62 23.81
N MET A 124 16.25 -19.09 22.68
CA MET A 124 15.57 -17.99 21.98
C MET A 124 14.97 -18.41 20.64
N ASP A 125 13.66 -18.24 20.49
CA ASP A 125 12.92 -18.30 19.21
C ASP A 125 11.93 -17.12 19.19
N LEU A 126 12.40 -15.98 18.72
CA LEU A 126 11.58 -14.77 18.59
C LEU A 126 11.23 -14.54 17.13
N ARG A 127 9.93 -14.41 16.85
CA ARG A 127 9.37 -14.08 15.54
C ARG A 127 8.65 -12.75 15.63
N GLU A 128 9.20 -11.76 14.99
CA GLU A 128 8.52 -10.50 14.81
C GLU A 128 7.72 -10.52 13.50
N HIS A 129 6.42 -10.36 13.58
CA HIS A 129 5.56 -10.23 12.42
C HIS A 129 5.56 -8.78 11.88
N PHE A 130 6.71 -8.14 11.89
CA PHE A 130 6.89 -6.89 11.18
C PHE A 130 7.26 -7.22 9.73
N LYS A 131 6.28 -7.09 8.84
CA LYS A 131 6.60 -6.84 7.43
C LYS A 131 7.42 -5.56 7.42
N ALA A 132 8.73 -5.65 7.15
CA ALA A 132 9.51 -4.47 6.82
C ALA A 132 8.75 -3.75 5.71
N ARG A 133 8.14 -2.60 6.03
CA ARG A 133 7.59 -1.70 5.03
C ARG A 133 8.80 -1.18 4.26
N ILE A 134 9.07 -1.82 3.12
CA ILE A 134 9.69 -1.09 2.02
C ILE A 134 8.70 0.03 1.76
N ASP A 135 9.16 1.29 1.72
CA ASP A 135 8.38 2.46 1.29
C ASP A 135 8.03 2.33 -0.22
N LYS A 136 7.30 1.30 -0.55
CA LYS A 136 6.47 1.27 -1.75
C LYS A 136 5.32 2.18 -1.41
N ILE A 137 5.13 3.22 -2.20
CA ILE A 137 3.90 3.99 -2.21
C ILE A 137 2.77 2.96 -2.32
N GLU A 138 2.14 2.64 -1.19
CA GLU A 138 1.04 1.69 -1.18
C GLU A 138 -0.12 2.36 -1.90
N ILE A 139 -0.49 1.82 -3.06
CA ILE A 139 -1.65 2.27 -3.81
C ILE A 139 -2.88 1.64 -3.16
N MET A 140 -3.80 2.49 -2.74
CA MET A 140 -5.03 2.03 -2.09
C MET A 140 -5.94 1.23 -3.01
N GLY A 141 -6.70 0.31 -2.42
CA GLY A 141 -7.68 -0.49 -3.14
C GLY A 141 -8.84 0.35 -3.68
N PRO A 142 -9.54 -0.11 -4.74
CA PRO A 142 -10.64 0.66 -5.35
C PRO A 142 -11.76 1.02 -4.36
N ALA A 143 -12.13 0.11 -3.46
CA ALA A 143 -13.15 0.37 -2.45
C ALA A 143 -12.71 1.45 -1.46
N THR A 144 -11.46 1.41 -1.03
CA THR A 144 -10.85 2.40 -0.14
C THR A 144 -10.81 3.77 -0.80
N GLN A 145 -10.40 3.83 -2.07
CA GLN A 145 -10.38 5.06 -2.85
C GLN A 145 -11.78 5.64 -3.01
N ALA A 146 -12.78 4.83 -3.36
CA ALA A 146 -14.17 5.27 -3.52
C ALA A 146 -14.74 5.84 -2.21
N MET A 147 -14.52 5.15 -1.08
CA MET A 147 -14.96 5.61 0.24
C MET A 147 -14.32 6.95 0.63
N LEU A 148 -13.01 7.11 0.39
CA LEU A 148 -12.29 8.34 0.69
C LEU A 148 -12.74 9.50 -0.20
N ILE A 149 -12.89 9.28 -1.51
CA ILE A 149 -13.36 10.31 -2.45
C ILE A 149 -14.77 10.75 -2.08
N ARG A 150 -15.68 9.83 -1.78
CA ARG A 150 -17.02 10.19 -1.29
C ARG A 150 -16.94 11.08 -0.05
N GLN A 151 -16.04 10.79 0.87
CA GLN A 151 -15.81 11.63 2.04
C GLN A 151 -15.30 13.02 1.67
N LEU A 152 -14.38 13.12 0.71
CA LEU A 152 -13.90 14.41 0.17
C LEU A 152 -15.03 15.22 -0.51
N CYS A 153 -15.99 14.57 -1.15
CA CYS A 153 -17.15 15.21 -1.77
C CYS A 153 -18.21 15.68 -0.75
N THR A 154 -18.25 15.13 0.45
CA THR A 154 -19.29 15.43 1.47
C THR A 154 -19.33 16.90 1.91
N PRO A 155 -18.20 17.61 2.14
CA PRO A 155 -18.20 19.04 2.48
C PRO A 155 -18.82 19.91 1.39
N TRP A 156 -18.60 19.57 0.14
CA TRP A 156 -19.18 20.27 -1.01
C TRP A 156 -20.71 20.11 -1.09
N ALA A 157 -21.21 18.97 -0.67
CA ALA A 157 -22.65 18.73 -0.60
C ALA A 157 -23.32 19.51 0.54
N ASN A 158 -22.59 19.81 1.59
CA ASN A 158 -23.13 20.40 2.82
C ASN A 158 -22.69 21.84 3.06
N SER A 159 -22.19 22.62 2.13
CA SER A 159 -21.77 24.04 2.15
C SER A 159 -21.84 24.82 3.50
N LEU A 160 -21.75 24.15 4.64
CA LEU A 160 -21.87 24.67 5.98
C LEU A 160 -20.70 24.21 6.84
N GLN A 161 -19.71 25.10 6.93
CA GLN A 161 -18.87 25.40 8.10
C GLN A 161 -18.72 24.32 9.17
N THR A 162 -17.55 23.67 9.24
CA THR A 162 -16.74 23.53 10.47
C THR A 162 -15.42 22.83 10.16
N ASP A 163 -14.32 23.37 10.66
CA ASP A 163 -12.94 22.88 10.46
C ASP A 163 -12.62 21.58 11.20
N ASP A 164 -13.58 20.96 11.86
CA ASP A 164 -13.39 19.74 12.63
C ASP A 164 -14.41 18.67 12.20
N TYR A 165 -14.04 17.89 11.16
CA TYR A 165 -14.87 16.80 10.66
C TYR A 165 -14.70 15.54 11.52
N THR A 166 -15.36 15.51 12.64
CA THR A 166 -15.59 14.24 13.36
C THR A 166 -16.76 13.53 12.68
N ILE A 167 -16.48 12.50 11.89
CA ILE A 167 -17.51 11.62 11.36
C ILE A 167 -17.97 10.72 12.53
N GLY A 168 -18.85 11.26 13.35
CA GLY A 168 -19.41 10.60 14.53
C GLY A 168 -20.38 9.45 14.22
N ARG A 169 -20.12 8.67 13.18
CA ARG A 169 -20.87 7.45 12.87
C ARG A 169 -19.88 6.38 12.49
N GLY A 170 -19.90 5.26 13.19
CA GLY A 170 -18.98 4.15 13.04
C GLY A 170 -18.76 3.71 11.58
N TYR A 171 -17.72 2.96 11.30
CA TYR A 171 -17.24 2.52 9.98
C TYR A 171 -18.32 2.19 8.95
N GLY A 172 -19.48 1.68 9.40
CA GLY A 172 -20.58 1.29 8.54
C GLY A 172 -21.11 2.41 7.66
N ALA A 173 -21.08 3.66 8.15
CA ALA A 173 -21.63 4.80 7.43
C ALA A 173 -20.83 5.12 6.15
N LEU A 174 -19.51 4.91 6.14
CA LEU A 174 -18.66 5.15 4.98
C LEU A 174 -18.93 4.19 3.82
N GLY A 175 -19.28 2.94 4.13
CA GLY A 175 -19.48 1.91 3.11
C GLY A 175 -20.93 1.67 2.71
N LEU A 176 -21.91 2.18 3.49
CA LEU A 176 -23.35 1.95 3.25
C LEU A 176 -23.82 2.40 1.86
N ALA A 177 -23.22 3.44 1.32
CA ALA A 177 -23.59 3.96 0.02
C ALA A 177 -23.19 3.05 -1.15
N PHE A 178 -22.19 2.20 -0.95
CA PHE A 178 -21.65 1.32 -1.98
C PHE A 178 -22.10 -0.13 -1.83
N ASP A 179 -22.94 -0.42 -0.85
CA ASP A 179 -23.34 -1.80 -0.48
C ASP A 179 -22.13 -2.73 -0.22
N TYR A 180 -21.05 -2.18 0.32
CA TYR A 180 -19.86 -2.95 0.63
C TYR A 180 -20.07 -3.83 1.86
N SER A 181 -19.52 -5.04 1.81
CA SER A 181 -19.52 -5.95 2.94
C SER A 181 -18.76 -5.34 4.14
N ARG A 182 -19.16 -5.72 5.38
CA ARG A 182 -18.45 -5.31 6.61
C ARG A 182 -16.94 -5.59 6.54
N MET A 183 -16.55 -6.69 5.89
CA MET A 183 -15.14 -7.04 5.73
C MET A 183 -14.41 -6.07 4.80
N THR A 184 -15.04 -5.67 3.69
CA THR A 184 -14.50 -4.67 2.75
C THR A 184 -14.30 -3.33 3.48
N ILE A 185 -15.32 -2.86 4.20
CA ILE A 185 -15.26 -1.62 4.98
C ILE A 185 -14.12 -1.68 6.01
N SER A 186 -14.03 -2.75 6.80
CA SER A 186 -12.99 -2.91 7.81
C SER A 186 -11.57 -2.91 7.21
N ARG A 187 -11.39 -3.55 6.04
CA ARG A 187 -10.10 -3.52 5.32
C ARG A 187 -9.76 -2.13 4.82
N SER A 188 -10.72 -1.43 4.24
CA SER A 188 -10.54 -0.07 3.72
C SER A 188 -10.17 0.91 4.84
N VAL A 189 -10.83 0.82 5.99
CA VAL A 189 -10.52 1.67 7.14
C VAL A 189 -9.09 1.42 7.66
N LYS A 190 -8.69 0.15 7.81
CA LYS A 190 -7.31 -0.20 8.19
C LYS A 190 -6.27 0.29 7.18
N GLU A 191 -6.60 0.24 5.91
CA GLU A 191 -5.75 0.76 4.83
C GLU A 191 -5.60 2.28 4.96
N LEU A 192 -6.68 3.05 5.12
CA LEU A 192 -6.66 4.49 5.34
C LEU A 192 -5.89 4.89 6.60
N GLU A 193 -6.05 4.14 7.70
CA GLU A 193 -5.30 4.35 8.93
C GLU A 193 -3.79 4.09 8.72
N SER A 194 -3.44 3.01 8.02
CA SER A 194 -2.06 2.66 7.72
C SER A 194 -1.36 3.71 6.85
N LEU A 195 -2.10 4.41 6.00
CA LEU A 195 -1.62 5.52 5.18
C LEU A 195 -1.58 6.86 5.94
N GLY A 196 -2.05 6.88 7.21
CA GLY A 196 -2.09 8.09 8.03
C GLY A 196 -3.10 9.14 7.54
N LEU A 197 -4.14 8.71 6.81
CA LEU A 197 -5.18 9.58 6.27
C LEU A 197 -6.36 9.75 7.25
N ILE A 198 -6.55 8.79 8.14
CA ILE A 198 -7.56 8.81 9.20
C ILE A 198 -6.96 8.35 10.52
N SER A 199 -7.65 8.61 11.62
CA SER A 199 -7.36 8.08 12.95
C SER A 199 -8.60 7.39 13.50
N LEU A 200 -8.39 6.30 14.23
CA LEU A 200 -9.47 5.61 14.93
C LEU A 200 -9.59 6.15 16.35
N VAL A 201 -10.77 6.55 16.73
CA VAL A 201 -11.05 7.07 18.07
C VAL A 201 -12.11 6.17 18.73
N ASN A 202 -11.85 5.75 19.96
CA ASN A 202 -12.88 5.02 20.72
C ASN A 202 -14.00 5.98 21.08
N SER A 203 -15.18 5.75 20.53
CA SER A 203 -16.35 6.54 20.88
C SER A 203 -16.77 6.25 22.32
N LEU A 204 -16.74 7.28 23.16
CA LEU A 204 -17.29 7.21 24.52
C LEU A 204 -18.83 7.27 24.54
N LEU A 205 -19.43 7.68 23.41
CA LEU A 205 -20.86 7.99 23.31
C LEU A 205 -21.71 6.85 22.72
N ASN A 206 -21.11 5.96 21.94
CA ASN A 206 -21.83 4.89 21.25
C ASN A 206 -21.38 3.52 21.76
N ARG A 207 -22.06 3.02 22.80
CA ARG A 207 -21.95 1.61 23.21
C ARG A 207 -23.15 0.86 22.64
N ILE A 208 -22.91 -0.03 21.69
CA ILE A 208 -23.91 -1.03 21.30
C ILE A 208 -23.42 -2.35 21.91
N ASP A 209 -24.26 -2.93 22.77
CA ASP A 209 -24.04 -4.23 23.40
C ASP A 209 -22.66 -4.42 24.07
N SER A 210 -22.26 -3.47 24.92
CA SER A 210 -21.02 -3.54 25.73
C SER A 210 -19.70 -3.47 24.95
N HIS A 211 -19.70 -3.34 23.62
CA HIS A 211 -18.52 -3.19 22.82
C HIS A 211 -18.27 -1.74 22.40
N PRO A 212 -17.03 -1.21 22.54
CA PRO A 212 -16.72 0.14 22.08
C PRO A 212 -16.84 0.19 20.56
N VAL A 213 -17.67 1.09 20.04
CA VAL A 213 -17.70 1.41 18.61
C VAL A 213 -16.54 2.36 18.34
N GLN A 214 -15.68 2.00 17.39
CA GLN A 214 -14.62 2.88 16.95
C GLN A 214 -15.16 3.84 15.89
N ASP A 215 -14.95 5.12 16.10
CA ASP A 215 -15.30 6.18 15.15
C ASP A 215 -14.07 6.57 14.34
N VAL A 216 -14.30 7.01 13.10
CA VAL A 216 -13.26 7.53 12.22
C VAL A 216 -13.12 9.03 12.45
N SER A 217 -11.91 9.50 12.72
CA SER A 217 -11.59 10.92 12.85
C SER A 217 -10.62 11.34 11.76
N ILE A 218 -10.89 12.46 11.11
CA ILE A 218 -10.02 13.12 10.14
C ILE A 218 -9.59 14.45 10.76
N LYS A 219 -8.28 14.59 11.06
CA LYS A 219 -7.70 15.77 11.71
C LYS A 219 -7.00 16.70 10.73
N MET A 220 -7.50 16.80 9.52
CA MET A 220 -6.92 17.65 8.47
C MET A 220 -8.03 18.21 7.58
N SER A 221 -7.77 19.33 6.94
CA SER A 221 -8.69 19.92 5.96
C SER A 221 -8.88 19.01 4.74
N SER A 222 -9.97 19.22 3.98
CA SER A 222 -10.21 18.44 2.74
C SER A 222 -9.07 18.61 1.74
N ALA A 223 -8.51 19.82 1.61
CA ALA A 223 -7.37 20.10 0.75
C ALA A 223 -6.10 19.36 1.17
N GLU A 224 -5.79 19.33 2.47
CA GLU A 224 -4.66 18.57 3.00
C GLU A 224 -4.85 17.05 2.83
N LEU A 225 -6.08 16.57 3.08
CA LEU A 225 -6.44 15.17 2.88
C LEU A 225 -6.28 14.76 1.43
N TRP A 226 -6.79 15.58 0.48
CA TRP A 226 -6.61 15.36 -0.95
C TRP A 226 -5.13 15.30 -1.33
N LYS A 227 -4.34 16.30 -0.95
CA LYS A 227 -2.91 16.38 -1.25
C LYS A 227 -2.12 15.17 -0.75
N LYS A 228 -2.46 14.66 0.43
CA LYS A 228 -1.84 13.45 0.97
C LYS A 228 -2.33 12.18 0.28
N ALA A 229 -3.63 12.07 0.06
CA ALA A 229 -4.26 10.87 -0.47
C ALA A 229 -3.94 10.62 -1.95
N ARG A 230 -3.86 11.68 -2.77
CA ARG A 230 -3.66 11.62 -4.23
C ARG A 230 -2.50 10.71 -4.64
N ARG A 231 -1.38 10.76 -3.93
CA ARG A 231 -0.20 9.93 -4.20
C ARG A 231 -0.41 8.43 -3.99
N HIS A 232 -1.45 8.06 -3.26
CA HIS A 232 -1.83 6.67 -2.98
C HIS A 232 -3.00 6.20 -3.83
N MET A 233 -3.54 7.07 -4.69
CA MET A 233 -4.64 6.79 -5.58
C MET A 233 -4.15 6.35 -6.96
N LYS A 234 -5.03 5.72 -7.71
CA LYS A 234 -4.83 5.34 -9.10
C LYS A 234 -6.01 5.78 -9.97
N SER A 235 -5.83 5.79 -11.29
CA SER A 235 -6.92 6.02 -12.20
C SER A 235 -8.11 5.10 -11.89
N PRO A 236 -9.34 5.63 -11.84
CA PRO A 236 -10.54 4.81 -11.66
C PRO A 236 -10.86 3.97 -12.90
N ILE A 237 -10.32 4.32 -14.06
CA ILE A 237 -10.63 3.68 -15.34
C ILE A 237 -10.00 2.27 -15.38
N LYS A 238 -10.85 1.27 -15.57
CA LYS A 238 -10.42 -0.12 -15.78
C LYS A 238 -10.31 -0.46 -17.26
N LYS A 239 -11.27 0.00 -18.06
CA LYS A 239 -11.38 -0.25 -19.50
C LYS A 239 -12.16 0.88 -20.15
N ILE A 240 -11.85 1.21 -21.39
CA ILE A 240 -12.63 2.10 -22.24
C ILE A 240 -13.32 1.23 -23.30
N VAL A 241 -14.60 1.50 -23.56
CA VAL A 241 -15.39 0.86 -24.60
C VAL A 241 -16.16 1.92 -25.39
N TRP A 242 -16.54 1.61 -26.61
CA TRP A 242 -17.27 2.49 -27.51
C TRP A 242 -18.59 1.85 -27.89
N LEU A 243 -19.67 2.65 -27.87
CA LEU A 243 -21.02 2.16 -28.14
C LEU A 243 -21.62 2.79 -29.41
N ASP A 244 -22.45 2.04 -30.10
CA ASP A 244 -23.13 2.43 -31.34
C ASP A 244 -24.16 3.57 -31.14
N LYS A 245 -24.61 3.77 -29.90
CA LYS A 245 -25.49 4.90 -29.51
C LYS A 245 -25.33 5.21 -28.03
N VAL A 246 -25.67 6.45 -27.69
CA VAL A 246 -25.72 6.87 -26.30
C VAL A 246 -26.85 6.09 -25.61
N PRO A 247 -26.58 5.41 -24.47
CA PRO A 247 -27.63 4.76 -23.71
C PRO A 247 -28.71 5.78 -23.32
N GLU A 248 -29.97 5.46 -23.57
CA GLU A 248 -31.04 6.34 -23.12
C GLU A 248 -30.92 6.56 -21.60
N PRO A 249 -31.03 7.80 -21.15
CA PRO A 249 -30.89 8.10 -19.75
C PRO A 249 -32.08 7.46 -19.01
N GLN A 250 -31.83 6.34 -18.32
CA GLN A 250 -32.53 6.19 -17.07
C GLN A 250 -31.98 7.35 -16.20
N PRO A 251 -32.85 8.25 -15.72
CA PRO A 251 -32.37 9.41 -14.98
C PRO A 251 -31.48 8.89 -13.85
N GLN A 252 -30.18 9.14 -13.88
CA GLN A 252 -29.17 8.78 -12.89
C GLN A 252 -28.18 7.61 -13.21
N ALA A 253 -28.19 7.00 -14.40
CA ALA A 253 -27.33 5.85 -14.67
C ALA A 253 -26.01 6.16 -15.40
N LEU A 254 -25.86 7.34 -15.98
CA LEU A 254 -24.75 7.71 -16.85
C LEU A 254 -24.23 9.09 -16.46
N LEU A 255 -22.98 9.16 -16.00
CA LEU A 255 -22.35 10.41 -15.66
C LEU A 255 -21.39 10.86 -16.75
N VAL A 256 -21.39 12.15 -17.06
CA VAL A 256 -20.42 12.76 -17.97
C VAL A 256 -19.02 12.64 -17.34
N ALA A 257 -18.04 12.20 -18.12
CA ALA A 257 -16.67 11.93 -17.67
C ALA A 257 -15.63 12.38 -18.71
N GLY A 258 -14.37 12.12 -18.42
CA GLY A 258 -13.27 12.41 -19.33
C GLY A 258 -13.25 13.86 -19.80
N GLU A 259 -12.87 14.08 -21.06
CA GLU A 259 -12.79 15.42 -21.66
C GLU A 259 -14.15 16.14 -21.67
N SER A 260 -15.27 15.40 -21.81
CA SER A 260 -16.61 16.00 -21.75
C SER A 260 -16.92 16.60 -20.38
N ALA A 261 -16.46 15.98 -19.29
CA ALA A 261 -16.60 16.54 -17.96
C ALA A 261 -15.64 17.71 -17.72
N LEU A 262 -14.42 17.67 -18.24
CA LEU A 262 -13.48 18.78 -18.16
C LEU A 262 -14.04 20.02 -18.85
N ALA A 263 -14.60 19.86 -20.06
CA ALA A 263 -15.20 20.97 -20.81
C ALA A 263 -16.37 21.64 -20.04
N LEU A 264 -17.11 20.89 -19.24
CA LEU A 264 -18.20 21.42 -18.42
C LEU A 264 -17.73 22.07 -17.12
N LEU A 265 -16.65 21.57 -16.52
CA LEU A 265 -16.21 21.96 -15.17
C LEU A 265 -15.10 23.03 -15.20
N ALA A 266 -14.23 23.04 -16.21
CA ALA A 266 -13.16 24.01 -16.39
C ALA A 266 -13.62 25.15 -17.32
N SER A 267 -14.48 26.05 -16.82
CA SER A 267 -15.12 27.10 -17.59
C SER A 267 -14.15 28.20 -18.06
N GLU A 268 -13.07 28.45 -17.31
CA GLU A 268 -12.08 29.49 -17.65
C GLU A 268 -11.14 29.02 -18.77
N THR A 269 -10.79 27.76 -18.82
CA THR A 269 -9.89 27.18 -19.84
C THR A 269 -10.56 27.00 -21.18
N MET A 270 -11.91 27.00 -21.25
CA MET A 270 -12.71 26.90 -22.49
C MET A 270 -12.29 25.70 -23.38
N LEU A 271 -12.12 24.53 -22.78
CA LEU A 271 -11.85 23.29 -23.56
C LEU A 271 -13.05 22.98 -24.46
N ALA A 272 -12.78 22.74 -25.74
CA ALA A 272 -13.85 22.34 -26.65
C ALA A 272 -14.37 20.93 -26.32
N ASP A 273 -15.69 20.76 -26.44
CA ASP A 273 -16.32 19.45 -26.32
C ASP A 273 -15.67 18.43 -27.28
N PRO A 274 -15.37 17.22 -26.82
CA PRO A 274 -14.88 16.17 -27.71
C PRO A 274 -15.96 15.76 -28.72
N LYS A 275 -15.55 15.34 -29.92
CA LYS A 275 -16.49 14.91 -30.98
C LYS A 275 -17.35 13.71 -30.54
N ILE A 276 -16.83 12.87 -29.71
CA ILE A 276 -17.50 11.70 -29.15
C ILE A 276 -17.66 11.98 -27.65
N PRO A 277 -18.89 12.10 -27.14
CA PRO A 277 -19.13 12.37 -25.73
C PRO A 277 -18.62 11.21 -24.86
N VAL A 278 -18.04 11.53 -23.71
CA VAL A 278 -17.43 10.58 -22.78
C VAL A 278 -18.27 10.49 -21.52
N TYR A 279 -18.57 9.25 -21.14
CA TYR A 279 -19.32 8.95 -19.93
C TYR A 279 -18.59 7.92 -19.06
N ALA A 280 -18.97 7.81 -17.79
CA ALA A 280 -18.49 6.78 -16.87
C ALA A 280 -19.63 5.98 -16.25
N MET A 281 -19.37 4.70 -16.01
CA MET A 281 -20.23 3.82 -15.23
C MET A 281 -19.44 2.68 -14.59
N GLY A 282 -20.03 2.06 -13.56
CA GLY A 282 -19.46 0.86 -12.93
C GLY A 282 -19.67 -0.39 -13.81
N LEU A 283 -18.84 -1.39 -13.55
CA LEU A 283 -18.84 -2.65 -14.33
C LEU A 283 -20.16 -3.42 -14.29
N GLU A 284 -20.85 -3.43 -13.15
CA GLU A 284 -22.10 -4.18 -13.00
C GLU A 284 -23.20 -3.55 -13.87
N ARG A 285 -23.35 -2.22 -13.80
CA ARG A 285 -24.31 -1.50 -14.65
C ARG A 285 -24.02 -1.66 -16.14
N TYR A 286 -22.73 -1.69 -16.50
CA TYR A 286 -22.35 -1.96 -17.88
C TYR A 286 -22.77 -3.35 -18.36
N LYS A 287 -22.59 -4.39 -17.53
CA LYS A 287 -23.05 -5.75 -17.85
C LYS A 287 -24.57 -5.78 -18.08
N ASP A 288 -25.33 -5.13 -17.22
CA ASP A 288 -26.79 -5.05 -17.35
C ASP A 288 -27.20 -4.32 -18.65
N LEU A 289 -26.48 -3.24 -18.97
CA LEU A 289 -26.70 -2.48 -20.20
C LEU A 289 -26.49 -3.34 -21.45
N ILE A 290 -25.36 -4.06 -21.53
CA ILE A 290 -25.05 -4.95 -22.68
C ILE A 290 -26.04 -6.14 -22.75
N ASN A 291 -26.36 -6.74 -21.58
CA ASN A 291 -27.32 -7.83 -21.52
C ASN A 291 -28.73 -7.42 -21.99
N SER A 292 -29.10 -6.16 -21.85
CA SER A 292 -30.38 -5.62 -22.36
C SER A 292 -30.46 -5.59 -23.87
N LYS A 293 -29.33 -5.78 -24.59
CA LYS A 293 -29.20 -5.71 -26.05
C LYS A 293 -29.68 -4.38 -26.68
N ARG A 294 -29.75 -3.32 -25.88
CA ARG A 294 -30.16 -1.99 -26.36
C ARG A 294 -29.03 -1.24 -27.03
N VAL A 295 -27.78 -1.57 -26.70
CA VAL A 295 -26.55 -0.99 -27.24
C VAL A 295 -25.57 -2.09 -27.60
N ARG A 296 -24.59 -1.79 -28.47
CA ARG A 296 -23.53 -2.72 -28.88
C ARG A 296 -22.18 -2.04 -28.80
N GLU A 297 -21.14 -2.79 -28.39
CA GLU A 297 -19.77 -2.36 -28.57
C GLU A 297 -19.44 -2.28 -30.08
N VAL A 298 -18.78 -1.19 -30.47
CA VAL A 298 -18.33 -0.92 -31.83
C VAL A 298 -16.90 -0.41 -31.83
N PRO A 299 -16.18 -0.43 -32.95
CA PRO A 299 -14.90 0.25 -33.07
C PRO A 299 -15.05 1.78 -32.87
N LYS A 300 -13.99 2.43 -32.41
CA LYS A 300 -14.00 3.88 -32.08
C LYS A 300 -14.50 4.77 -33.23
N ASN A 301 -14.18 4.43 -34.47
CA ASN A 301 -14.60 5.18 -35.68
C ASN A 301 -16.09 5.11 -35.96
N GLU A 302 -16.83 4.15 -35.36
CA GLU A 302 -18.29 3.97 -35.53
C GLU A 302 -19.06 4.36 -34.27
N ALA A 303 -18.36 4.89 -33.26
CA ALA A 303 -18.93 5.15 -31.95
C ALA A 303 -19.78 6.41 -31.91
N ALA A 304 -20.91 6.31 -31.25
CA ALA A 304 -21.73 7.45 -30.85
C ALA A 304 -21.30 8.02 -29.48
N CYS A 305 -20.70 7.18 -28.61
CA CYS A 305 -20.15 7.62 -27.33
C CYS A 305 -19.02 6.70 -26.84
N GLU A 306 -18.20 7.22 -25.96
CA GLU A 306 -17.18 6.52 -25.20
C GLU A 306 -17.68 6.27 -23.78
N ILE A 307 -17.48 5.06 -23.27
CA ILE A 307 -17.80 4.70 -21.89
C ILE A 307 -16.52 4.29 -21.17
N GLN A 308 -16.18 5.01 -20.12
CA GLN A 308 -15.15 4.65 -19.17
C GLN A 308 -15.74 3.70 -18.13
N LEU A 309 -15.30 2.45 -18.13
CA LEU A 309 -15.69 1.48 -17.11
C LEU A 309 -14.79 1.64 -15.90
N TRP A 310 -15.38 2.08 -14.79
CA TRP A 310 -14.63 2.38 -13.59
C TRP A 310 -14.56 1.19 -12.63
N LEU A 311 -13.54 1.20 -11.77
CA LEU A 311 -13.28 0.19 -10.74
C LEU A 311 -14.31 0.22 -9.60
N TYR A 312 -15.06 1.30 -9.47
CA TYR A 312 -16.15 1.51 -8.52
C TYR A 312 -17.30 2.24 -9.22
N GLU A 313 -18.47 2.26 -8.59
CA GLU A 313 -19.66 2.91 -9.17
C GLU A 313 -19.60 4.43 -8.95
N PRO A 314 -19.41 5.25 -10.00
CA PRO A 314 -19.27 6.69 -9.85
C PRO A 314 -20.52 7.38 -9.30
N MET A 315 -21.72 6.87 -9.60
CA MET A 315 -22.98 7.39 -9.09
C MET A 315 -23.09 7.34 -7.57
N GLU A 316 -22.41 6.40 -6.91
CA GLU A 316 -22.46 6.27 -5.47
C GLU A 316 -21.54 7.27 -4.76
N ILE A 317 -20.64 7.89 -5.51
CA ILE A 317 -19.77 8.96 -4.99
C ILE A 317 -20.51 10.29 -4.98
N TRP A 318 -21.11 10.68 -6.09
CA TRP A 318 -21.70 12.01 -6.29
C TRP A 318 -23.06 11.93 -6.98
N LYS A 319 -24.14 11.86 -6.20
CA LYS A 319 -25.51 11.65 -6.70
C LYS A 319 -26.19 12.87 -7.31
N TRP A 320 -25.62 14.07 -7.15
CA TRP A 320 -26.32 15.33 -7.42
C TRP A 320 -25.82 16.07 -8.65
N SER A 321 -24.89 15.51 -9.39
CA SER A 321 -24.27 16.12 -10.56
C SER A 321 -24.50 15.26 -11.81
N PRO A 322 -24.65 15.87 -13.00
CA PRO A 322 -24.59 15.13 -14.25
C PRO A 322 -23.18 14.60 -14.58
N CYS A 323 -22.15 15.14 -13.90
CA CYS A 323 -20.74 14.76 -14.08
C CYS A 323 -20.26 13.86 -12.96
N VAL A 324 -19.21 13.11 -13.24
CA VAL A 324 -18.41 12.43 -12.21
C VAL A 324 -17.82 13.42 -11.21
N ASP A 325 -17.44 12.95 -10.04
CA ASP A 325 -16.79 13.79 -9.04
C ASP A 325 -15.42 14.29 -9.51
N VAL A 326 -15.03 15.46 -9.04
CA VAL A 326 -13.80 16.16 -9.46
C VAL A 326 -12.52 15.38 -9.09
N PHE A 327 -12.49 14.67 -7.98
CA PHE A 327 -11.31 13.94 -7.52
C PHE A 327 -11.05 12.72 -8.40
N SER A 328 -12.08 11.92 -8.70
CA SER A 328 -11.98 10.81 -9.64
C SER A 328 -11.68 11.29 -11.06
N LEU A 329 -12.25 12.42 -11.48
CA LEU A 329 -11.96 13.03 -12.77
C LEU A 329 -10.47 13.38 -12.90
N ILE A 330 -9.89 14.08 -11.93
CA ILE A 330 -8.46 14.40 -11.91
C ILE A 330 -7.61 13.11 -11.97
N MET A 331 -7.98 12.10 -11.20
CA MET A 331 -7.25 10.82 -11.21
C MET A 331 -7.41 10.04 -12.52
N SER A 332 -8.46 10.27 -13.29
CA SER A 332 -8.63 9.63 -14.60
C SER A 332 -7.59 10.11 -15.63
N PHE A 333 -7.02 11.29 -15.42
CA PHE A 333 -5.98 11.91 -16.24
C PHE A 333 -4.57 11.87 -15.60
N ALA A 334 -4.34 10.99 -14.64
CA ALA A 334 -3.07 10.93 -13.89
C ALA A 334 -1.82 10.69 -14.77
N HIS A 335 -1.98 10.22 -16.00
CA HIS A 335 -0.90 9.94 -16.97
C HIS A 335 -1.09 10.71 -18.29
N GLU A 336 -1.92 11.75 -18.28
CA GLU A 336 -2.15 12.57 -19.46
C GLU A 336 -1.20 13.77 -19.48
N ASP A 337 -0.49 13.96 -20.59
CA ASP A 337 0.52 15.00 -20.74
C ASP A 337 0.05 16.17 -21.66
N ASP A 338 -1.18 16.14 -22.18
CA ASP A 338 -1.71 17.25 -23.01
C ASP A 338 -1.79 18.54 -22.17
N PRO A 339 -1.07 19.61 -22.55
CA PRO A 339 -1.04 20.87 -21.79
C PRO A 339 -2.43 21.47 -21.56
N ARG A 340 -3.36 21.32 -22.51
CA ARG A 340 -4.73 21.86 -22.40
C ARG A 340 -5.50 21.14 -21.30
N ILE A 341 -5.36 19.80 -21.22
CA ILE A 341 -5.98 18.99 -20.18
C ILE A 341 -5.37 19.34 -18.82
N GLN A 342 -4.04 19.51 -18.75
CA GLN A 342 -3.36 19.92 -17.51
C GLN A 342 -3.78 21.30 -17.02
N MET A 343 -4.08 22.25 -17.93
CA MET A 343 -4.63 23.55 -17.56
C MET A 343 -6.03 23.41 -16.94
N CYS A 344 -6.92 22.61 -17.54
CA CYS A 344 -8.24 22.34 -16.97
C CYS A 344 -8.15 21.69 -15.59
N ILE A 345 -7.25 20.70 -15.42
CA ILE A 345 -7.03 20.04 -14.12
C ILE A 345 -6.56 21.06 -13.08
N SER A 346 -5.63 21.93 -13.45
CA SER A 346 -5.12 22.96 -12.55
C SER A 346 -6.20 23.97 -12.13
N GLU A 347 -7.08 24.35 -13.04
CA GLU A 347 -8.25 25.18 -12.74
C GLU A 347 -9.18 24.50 -11.73
N ILE A 348 -9.53 23.23 -11.99
CA ILE A 348 -10.40 22.45 -11.08
C ILE A 348 -9.72 22.24 -9.71
N GLU A 349 -8.41 21.98 -9.66
CA GLU A 349 -7.67 21.87 -8.40
C GLU A 349 -7.66 23.18 -7.62
N GLY A 350 -7.58 24.31 -8.30
CA GLY A 350 -7.69 25.64 -7.68
C GLY A 350 -9.05 25.89 -6.99
N GLN A 351 -10.11 25.23 -7.43
CA GLN A 351 -11.43 25.31 -6.81
C GLN A 351 -11.57 24.39 -5.58
N ILE A 352 -10.68 23.40 -5.42
CA ILE A 352 -10.67 22.47 -4.29
C ILE A 352 -9.86 23.01 -3.09
N ALA A 353 -8.95 23.96 -3.33
CA ALA A 353 -7.98 24.49 -2.37
C ALA A 353 -8.58 25.39 -1.23
#